data_43fd98ed1d4a4c93f0a62a0ab4d7a5e0
#
_entry.id   43fd98ed1d4a4c93f0a62a0ab4d7a5e0
#
_cell.length_a   1.000
_cell.length_b   1.000
_cell.length_c   1.000
_cell.angle_alpha   90.00
_cell.angle_beta   90.00
_cell.angle_gamma   90.00
#
_symmetry.space_group_name_H-M   'P 1'
#
loop_
_entity.id
_entity.type
_entity.pdbx_description
1 polymer ?
#
loop_
_entity_poly.entity_id
_entity_poly.type
_entity_poly.pdbx_seq_one_letter_code
_entity_poly.pdbx_strand_id
1 'polypeptide(L)'
;ADCVGSGSEAVARVQAAMAEGRRYDVVLMDWRMPDLDGLSAAQLIRQLQGDLPPPMVIMITAYGREVLADARDHSAPPFVDFLTKPVTPKQLADSVLHALHGEQGAPANPPPRPVERTQRLRGVRLLVVEDNALNRQVAAELLSSEGARVALADGGLAGVQQVLEASVPFDVVLMDMQMPDIDGLEATRRIRADGRFAGLPILAMTANASLADREACLAAGMNDHVAKPIDKERLVLCLLGHLGRSGDRGAPATTADAGELVEARGDIVGRFGGSLELIVQVLRRFVPDMQDLFAQLERQLGEGDVQGSAATLHTIKGSASTVGASALAGRASELEQALRRADPLRGMEILAGIRLDELRTLCDACLLRLQAMFGDVQAESAS
;
A
#
# COMPACT_ATOMS: atom_id res chain seq x y z
N ALA A 1 17.28 2.71 -30.80
CA ALA A 1 16.70 1.58 -30.06
C ALA A 1 15.60 0.96 -30.93
N ASP A 2 15.59 -0.37 -31.00
CA ASP A 2 14.55 -1.12 -31.70
C ASP A 2 13.55 -1.63 -30.68
N CYS A 3 12.26 -1.65 -31.02
CA CYS A 3 11.19 -2.17 -30.17
C CYS A 3 10.53 -3.35 -30.88
N VAL A 4 10.22 -4.38 -30.10
CA VAL A 4 9.54 -5.61 -30.55
C VAL A 4 8.43 -6.00 -29.60
N GLY A 5 7.43 -6.77 -30.08
CA GLY A 5 6.23 -7.05 -29.33
C GLY A 5 6.22 -8.37 -28.56
N SER A 6 7.23 -9.25 -28.74
CA SER A 6 7.27 -10.57 -28.09
C SER A 6 8.70 -11.04 -27.81
N GLY A 7 8.83 -12.05 -26.94
CA GLY A 7 10.10 -12.68 -26.62
C GLY A 7 10.74 -13.38 -27.81
N SER A 8 9.93 -14.07 -28.62
CA SER A 8 10.37 -14.74 -29.83
C SER A 8 10.94 -13.77 -30.88
N GLU A 9 10.28 -12.63 -31.05
CA GLU A 9 10.74 -11.58 -31.95
C GLU A 9 12.01 -10.90 -31.42
N ALA A 10 12.17 -10.74 -30.12
CA ALA A 10 13.39 -10.22 -29.50
C ALA A 10 14.60 -11.14 -29.77
N VAL A 11 14.44 -12.44 -29.57
CA VAL A 11 15.52 -13.46 -29.89
C VAL A 11 15.90 -13.40 -31.37
N ALA A 12 14.90 -13.40 -32.26
CA ALA A 12 15.13 -13.34 -33.70
C ALA A 12 15.85 -12.04 -34.12
N ARG A 13 15.49 -10.91 -33.54
CA ARG A 13 16.10 -9.61 -33.82
C ARG A 13 17.57 -9.56 -33.36
N VAL A 14 17.87 -10.08 -32.17
CA VAL A 14 19.24 -10.15 -31.65
C VAL A 14 20.08 -11.07 -32.55
N GLN A 15 19.56 -12.24 -32.91
CA GLN A 15 20.24 -13.20 -33.79
C GLN A 15 20.54 -12.61 -35.18
N ALA A 16 19.57 -11.91 -35.78
CA ALA A 16 19.76 -11.25 -37.07
C ALA A 16 20.85 -10.17 -37.03
N ALA A 17 20.82 -9.33 -35.95
CA ALA A 17 21.84 -8.31 -35.78
C ALA A 17 23.24 -8.91 -35.64
N MET A 18 23.40 -9.99 -34.88
CA MET A 18 24.69 -10.71 -34.74
C MET A 18 25.19 -11.27 -36.07
N ALA A 19 24.28 -11.83 -36.87
CA ALA A 19 24.63 -12.35 -38.20
C ALA A 19 25.09 -11.27 -39.18
N GLU A 20 24.63 -10.01 -38.98
CA GLU A 20 25.04 -8.83 -39.74
C GLU A 20 26.31 -8.15 -39.18
N GLY A 21 26.97 -8.74 -38.17
CA GLY A 21 28.12 -8.15 -37.50
C GLY A 21 27.77 -6.93 -36.60
N ARG A 22 26.51 -6.72 -36.31
CA ARG A 22 26.00 -5.69 -35.38
C ARG A 22 25.63 -6.32 -34.05
N ARG A 23 25.67 -5.58 -32.98
CA ARG A 23 25.22 -6.05 -31.67
C ARG A 23 24.34 -5.02 -31.00
N TYR A 24 23.49 -5.49 -30.14
CA TYR A 24 22.89 -4.69 -29.10
C TYR A 24 23.79 -4.77 -27.85
N ASP A 25 24.04 -3.65 -27.21
CA ASP A 25 24.81 -3.62 -25.97
C ASP A 25 23.92 -4.01 -24.79
N VAL A 26 22.67 -3.55 -24.77
CA VAL A 26 21.68 -3.81 -23.72
C VAL A 26 20.34 -4.17 -24.36
N VAL A 27 19.66 -5.14 -23.78
CA VAL A 27 18.26 -5.50 -24.09
C VAL A 27 17.41 -5.29 -22.85
N LEU A 28 16.36 -4.48 -22.99
CA LEU A 28 15.33 -4.32 -21.97
C LEU A 28 14.23 -5.34 -22.25
N MET A 29 13.99 -6.26 -21.31
CA MET A 29 13.10 -7.40 -21.50
C MET A 29 11.96 -7.37 -20.49
N ASP A 30 10.71 -7.30 -20.96
CA ASP A 30 9.56 -7.50 -20.07
C ASP A 30 9.52 -8.95 -19.56
N TRP A 31 9.20 -9.13 -18.29
CA TRP A 31 9.07 -10.44 -17.68
C TRP A 31 7.95 -11.26 -18.30
N ARG A 32 6.77 -10.66 -18.48
CA ARG A 32 5.59 -11.32 -19.06
C ARG A 32 5.31 -10.81 -20.46
N MET A 33 5.52 -11.68 -21.43
CA MET A 33 5.21 -11.45 -22.82
C MET A 33 4.40 -12.61 -23.39
N PRO A 34 3.57 -12.39 -24.43
CA PRO A 34 2.93 -13.48 -25.15
C PRO A 34 4.01 -14.35 -25.84
N ASP A 35 3.72 -15.60 -26.11
CA ASP A 35 4.49 -16.65 -26.79
C ASP A 35 5.69 -17.16 -25.98
N LEU A 36 6.68 -16.32 -25.72
CA LEU A 36 7.90 -16.63 -24.98
C LEU A 36 8.09 -15.62 -23.86
N ASP A 37 8.12 -16.09 -22.61
CA ASP A 37 8.35 -15.23 -21.45
C ASP A 37 9.78 -14.63 -21.47
N GLY A 38 9.95 -13.53 -20.73
CA GLY A 38 11.20 -12.79 -20.75
C GLY A 38 12.40 -13.57 -20.22
N LEU A 39 12.21 -14.48 -19.24
CA LEU A 39 13.29 -15.29 -18.70
C LEU A 39 13.79 -16.31 -19.73
N SER A 40 12.87 -17.01 -20.37
CA SER A 40 13.17 -17.95 -21.45
C SER A 40 13.82 -17.26 -22.64
N ALA A 41 13.32 -16.06 -23.02
CA ALA A 41 13.94 -15.25 -24.08
C ALA A 41 15.38 -14.83 -23.73
N ALA A 42 15.62 -14.39 -22.48
CA ALA A 42 16.95 -14.01 -22.01
C ALA A 42 17.91 -15.19 -21.98
N GLN A 43 17.44 -16.39 -21.62
CA GLN A 43 18.24 -17.62 -21.69
C GLN A 43 18.65 -17.97 -23.13
N LEU A 44 17.70 -17.89 -24.06
CA LEU A 44 17.98 -18.14 -25.49
C LEU A 44 18.98 -17.12 -26.06
N ILE A 45 18.82 -15.85 -25.76
CA ILE A 45 19.75 -14.77 -26.17
C ILE A 45 21.16 -15.06 -25.64
N ARG A 46 21.28 -15.49 -24.38
CA ARG A 46 22.57 -15.83 -23.77
C ARG A 46 23.24 -17.06 -24.42
N GLN A 47 22.44 -17.97 -24.96
CA GLN A 47 22.93 -19.19 -25.64
C GLN A 47 23.30 -18.96 -27.11
N LEU A 48 23.00 -17.79 -27.68
CA LEU A 48 23.36 -17.47 -29.04
C LEU A 48 24.89 -17.52 -29.19
N GLN A 49 25.36 -18.31 -30.16
CA GLN A 49 26.78 -18.39 -30.51
C GLN A 49 27.06 -17.45 -31.67
N GLY A 50 28.14 -16.68 -31.56
CA GLY A 50 28.60 -15.78 -32.61
C GLY A 50 29.97 -15.19 -32.24
N ASP A 51 30.55 -14.44 -33.17
CA ASP A 51 31.86 -13.77 -32.99
C ASP A 51 31.81 -12.62 -32.00
N LEU A 52 30.58 -12.12 -31.69
CA LEU A 52 30.32 -11.05 -30.78
C LEU A 52 29.69 -11.56 -29.46
N PRO A 53 30.04 -10.96 -28.30
CA PRO A 53 29.41 -11.35 -27.07
C PRO A 53 27.91 -11.04 -27.08
N PRO A 54 27.07 -11.86 -26.39
CA PRO A 54 25.64 -11.59 -26.30
C PRO A 54 25.36 -10.26 -25.51
N PRO A 55 24.25 -9.61 -25.81
CA PRO A 55 23.89 -8.39 -25.14
C PRO A 55 23.62 -8.62 -23.63
N MET A 56 23.81 -7.58 -22.82
CA MET A 56 23.38 -7.58 -21.44
C MET A 56 21.86 -7.42 -21.37
N VAL A 57 21.20 -8.27 -20.60
CA VAL A 57 19.75 -8.23 -20.46
C VAL A 57 19.39 -7.60 -19.12
N ILE A 58 18.53 -6.58 -19.15
CA ILE A 58 17.89 -5.96 -17.97
C ILE A 58 16.43 -6.38 -18.01
N MET A 59 15.98 -7.09 -16.98
CA MET A 59 14.59 -7.52 -16.88
C MET A 59 13.71 -6.39 -16.38
N ILE A 60 12.52 -6.23 -16.97
CA ILE A 60 11.48 -5.31 -16.50
C ILE A 60 10.31 -6.14 -16.02
N THR A 61 9.87 -5.95 -14.77
CA THR A 61 8.83 -6.78 -14.16
C THR A 61 7.86 -5.93 -13.34
N ALA A 62 6.62 -6.35 -13.28
CA ALA A 62 5.66 -5.80 -12.31
C ALA A 62 5.92 -6.34 -10.88
N TYR A 63 6.68 -7.43 -10.72
CA TYR A 63 6.87 -8.16 -9.46
C TYR A 63 8.32 -8.59 -9.25
N GLY A 64 9.06 -7.87 -8.42
CA GLY A 64 10.46 -8.16 -8.13
C GLY A 64 10.74 -9.53 -7.45
N ARG A 65 9.74 -10.15 -6.82
CA ARG A 65 9.89 -11.46 -6.13
C ARG A 65 9.83 -12.67 -7.07
N GLU A 66 9.09 -12.60 -8.17
CA GLU A 66 9.02 -13.70 -9.16
C GLU A 66 10.38 -13.89 -9.82
N VAL A 67 11.08 -12.80 -10.12
CA VAL A 67 12.44 -12.81 -10.70
C VAL A 67 13.43 -13.53 -9.80
N LEU A 68 13.29 -13.39 -8.49
CA LEU A 68 14.21 -13.97 -7.50
C LEU A 68 13.92 -15.44 -7.20
N ALA A 69 12.67 -15.87 -7.29
CA ALA A 69 12.30 -17.28 -7.09
C ALA A 69 12.85 -18.13 -8.24
N ASP A 70 12.64 -17.71 -9.48
CA ASP A 70 13.11 -18.42 -10.67
C ASP A 70 14.64 -18.29 -10.86
N ALA A 71 15.27 -17.21 -10.38
CA ALA A 71 16.73 -17.06 -10.42
C ALA A 71 17.46 -17.96 -9.41
N ARG A 72 16.81 -18.45 -8.36
CA ARG A 72 17.42 -19.36 -7.36
C ARG A 72 17.66 -20.75 -7.89
N ASP A 73 16.93 -21.19 -8.91
CA ASP A 73 17.12 -22.50 -9.55
C ASP A 73 18.29 -22.50 -10.56
N HIS A 74 18.88 -21.32 -10.85
CA HIS A 74 19.96 -21.19 -11.81
C HIS A 74 21.25 -20.70 -11.14
N SER A 75 22.35 -21.38 -11.35
CA SER A 75 23.68 -21.04 -10.81
C SER A 75 24.22 -19.67 -11.29
N ALA A 76 23.67 -19.10 -12.38
CA ALA A 76 23.90 -17.73 -12.85
C ALA A 76 22.66 -17.23 -13.62
N PRO A 77 21.99 -16.16 -13.17
CA PRO A 77 20.83 -15.63 -13.87
C PRO A 77 21.20 -15.12 -15.28
N PRO A 78 20.29 -15.26 -16.27
CA PRO A 78 20.56 -14.84 -17.66
C PRO A 78 20.43 -13.33 -17.88
N PHE A 79 20.36 -12.53 -16.83
CA PHE A 79 20.23 -11.07 -16.86
C PHE A 79 21.21 -10.42 -15.86
N VAL A 80 21.54 -9.16 -16.09
CA VAL A 80 22.51 -8.39 -15.28
C VAL A 80 21.85 -7.54 -14.22
N ASP A 81 20.61 -7.09 -14.47
CA ASP A 81 19.83 -6.25 -13.56
C ASP A 81 18.34 -6.45 -13.81
N PHE A 82 17.50 -5.93 -12.90
CA PHE A 82 16.06 -5.90 -13.08
C PHE A 82 15.45 -4.59 -12.60
N LEU A 83 14.39 -4.14 -13.27
CA LEU A 83 13.62 -2.95 -12.93
C LEU A 83 12.17 -3.32 -12.64
N THR A 84 11.58 -2.73 -11.61
CA THR A 84 10.16 -2.90 -11.30
C THR A 84 9.33 -1.79 -11.94
N LYS A 85 8.21 -2.15 -12.58
CA LYS A 85 7.24 -1.17 -13.10
C LYS A 85 6.49 -0.51 -11.95
N PRO A 86 6.25 0.82 -12.00
CA PRO A 86 6.58 1.75 -13.08
C PRO A 86 8.05 2.15 -13.08
N VAL A 87 8.71 2.08 -14.26
CA VAL A 87 10.12 2.43 -14.42
C VAL A 87 10.27 3.93 -14.62
N THR A 88 11.04 4.59 -13.76
CA THR A 88 11.36 6.01 -13.93
C THR A 88 12.54 6.21 -14.91
N PRO A 89 12.61 7.38 -15.62
CA PRO A 89 13.74 7.67 -16.50
C PRO A 89 15.10 7.57 -15.81
N LYS A 90 15.17 7.96 -14.53
CA LYS A 90 16.41 7.87 -13.73
C LYS A 90 16.82 6.43 -13.49
N GLN A 91 15.90 5.58 -13.00
CA GLN A 91 16.19 4.15 -12.78
C GLN A 91 16.63 3.45 -14.05
N LEU A 92 15.98 3.74 -15.19
CA LEU A 92 16.35 3.19 -16.48
C LEU A 92 17.77 3.62 -16.88
N ALA A 93 18.09 4.91 -16.77
CA ALA A 93 19.41 5.44 -17.10
C ALA A 93 20.49 4.83 -16.19
N ASP A 94 20.26 4.76 -14.89
CA ASP A 94 21.21 4.21 -13.91
C ASP A 94 21.50 2.72 -14.20
N SER A 95 20.48 1.89 -14.46
CA SER A 95 20.64 0.47 -14.81
C SER A 95 21.37 0.27 -16.14
N VAL A 96 21.04 1.07 -17.17
CA VAL A 96 21.71 1.00 -18.47
C VAL A 96 23.17 1.39 -18.36
N LEU A 97 23.47 2.50 -17.68
CA LEU A 97 24.85 2.95 -17.45
C LEU A 97 25.65 1.91 -16.68
N HIS A 98 25.07 1.29 -15.65
CA HIS A 98 25.71 0.23 -14.90
C HIS A 98 26.01 -0.99 -15.78
N ALA A 99 25.05 -1.43 -16.58
CA ALA A 99 25.25 -2.52 -17.53
C ALA A 99 26.38 -2.22 -18.54
N LEU A 100 26.48 -0.98 -19.03
CA LEU A 100 27.48 -0.58 -20.03
C LEU A 100 28.89 -0.39 -19.44
N HIS A 101 29.04 0.04 -18.19
CA HIS A 101 30.35 0.30 -17.59
C HIS A 101 31.02 -0.91 -16.94
N GLY A 102 30.32 -2.05 -16.91
CA GLY A 102 30.91 -3.38 -16.73
C GLY A 102 31.85 -3.53 -15.52
N GLU A 103 31.44 -3.19 -14.32
CA GLU A 103 32.06 -3.79 -13.14
C GLU A 103 31.56 -5.23 -13.01
N GLN A 104 32.35 -6.14 -13.57
CA GLN A 104 32.14 -7.58 -13.39
C GLN A 104 32.29 -7.89 -11.90
N GLY A 105 31.19 -8.04 -11.17
CA GLY A 105 31.30 -8.57 -9.83
C GLY A 105 30.15 -8.35 -8.86
N ALA A 106 29.31 -7.33 -9.05
CA ALA A 106 28.11 -7.22 -8.24
C ALA A 106 26.97 -6.65 -9.10
N PRO A 107 25.74 -7.20 -9.07
CA PRO A 107 24.59 -6.54 -9.66
C PRO A 107 24.46 -5.14 -9.02
N ALA A 108 24.15 -4.13 -9.84
CA ALA A 108 23.95 -2.73 -9.39
C ALA A 108 22.85 -2.60 -8.33
N ASN A 109 21.89 -3.48 -8.40
CA ASN A 109 21.08 -3.90 -7.28
C ASN A 109 21.56 -5.30 -6.91
N PRO A 110 22.28 -5.49 -5.82
CA PRO A 110 22.43 -6.82 -5.27
C PRO A 110 21.00 -7.37 -5.20
N PRO A 111 20.77 -8.68 -5.59
CA PRO A 111 19.47 -9.29 -5.39
C PRO A 111 19.05 -8.89 -4.00
N PRO A 112 17.85 -8.29 -3.80
CA PRO A 112 17.52 -7.74 -2.50
C PRO A 112 17.95 -8.82 -1.54
N ARG A 113 19.07 -8.54 -0.84
CA ARG A 113 19.57 -9.44 0.21
C ARG A 113 18.33 -9.82 0.94
N PRO A 114 18.06 -11.12 1.25
CA PRO A 114 16.84 -11.47 1.98
C PRO A 114 16.65 -10.33 2.92
N VAL A 115 15.60 -9.49 2.65
CA VAL A 115 15.54 -8.13 3.18
C VAL A 115 15.87 -8.33 4.63
N GLU A 116 17.11 -8.02 5.00
CA GLU A 116 17.42 -7.84 6.42
C GLU A 116 16.34 -6.86 6.76
N ARG A 117 15.28 -7.37 7.42
CA ARG A 117 14.11 -6.59 7.77
C ARG A 117 14.71 -5.32 8.31
N THR A 118 14.80 -4.30 7.43
CA THR A 118 15.47 -3.06 7.76
C THR A 118 14.59 -2.48 8.82
N GLN A 119 14.92 -2.80 10.07
CA GLN A 119 14.16 -2.38 11.25
C GLN A 119 14.42 -0.88 11.43
N ARG A 120 14.00 -0.10 10.41
CA ARG A 120 14.20 1.34 10.33
C ARG A 120 13.64 2.07 11.56
N LEU A 121 12.60 1.47 12.16
CA LEU A 121 11.95 1.97 13.37
C LEU A 121 12.36 1.20 14.63
N ARG A 122 13.50 0.47 14.59
CA ARG A 122 13.97 -0.29 15.74
C ARG A 122 14.18 0.61 16.96
N GLY A 123 13.53 0.21 18.06
CA GLY A 123 13.58 0.93 19.34
C GLY A 123 12.59 2.10 19.42
N VAL A 124 11.89 2.46 18.35
CA VAL A 124 10.86 3.49 18.36
C VAL A 124 9.60 2.95 19.03
N ARG A 125 9.04 3.71 19.95
CA ARG A 125 7.81 3.40 20.66
C ARG A 125 6.67 4.26 20.11
N LEU A 126 5.72 3.63 19.43
CA LEU A 126 4.62 4.25 18.74
C LEU A 126 3.29 3.97 19.44
N LEU A 127 2.39 4.96 19.44
CA LEU A 127 0.98 4.75 19.74
C LEU A 127 0.17 4.95 18.46
N VAL A 128 -0.66 3.98 18.12
CA VAL A 128 -1.63 4.06 17.02
C VAL A 128 -3.02 4.18 17.64
N VAL A 129 -3.70 5.30 17.37
CA VAL A 129 -5.06 5.60 17.81
C VAL A 129 -5.95 5.51 16.59
N GLU A 130 -6.80 4.49 16.52
CA GLU A 130 -7.64 4.16 15.37
C GLU A 130 -8.84 3.35 15.87
N ASP A 131 -10.05 3.74 15.57
CA ASP A 131 -11.27 3.04 16.00
C ASP A 131 -11.55 1.78 15.18
N ASN A 132 -11.20 1.78 13.89
CA ASN A 132 -11.37 0.63 13.01
C ASN A 132 -10.35 -0.47 13.33
N ALA A 133 -10.83 -1.65 13.76
CA ALA A 133 -9.99 -2.77 14.17
C ALA A 133 -9.07 -3.28 13.05
N LEU A 134 -9.56 -3.32 11.80
CA LEU A 134 -8.74 -3.75 10.65
C LEU A 134 -7.61 -2.77 10.37
N ASN A 135 -7.90 -1.46 10.31
CA ASN A 135 -6.90 -0.43 10.07
C ASN A 135 -5.86 -0.40 11.18
N ARG A 136 -6.31 -0.54 12.42
CA ARG A 136 -5.46 -0.60 13.62
C ARG A 136 -4.50 -1.78 13.56
N GLN A 137 -4.99 -2.97 13.16
CA GLN A 137 -4.16 -4.16 12.98
C GLN A 137 -3.15 -3.97 11.84
N VAL A 138 -3.58 -3.48 10.68
CA VAL A 138 -2.69 -3.23 9.54
C VAL A 138 -1.56 -2.28 9.92
N ALA A 139 -1.88 -1.15 10.56
CA ALA A 139 -0.89 -0.19 11.02
C ALA A 139 0.10 -0.84 12.00
N ALA A 140 -0.39 -1.63 12.96
CA ALA A 140 0.44 -2.34 13.93
C ALA A 140 1.42 -3.31 13.25
N GLU A 141 0.96 -4.09 12.30
CA GLU A 141 1.79 -5.08 11.62
C GLU A 141 2.84 -4.43 10.70
N LEU A 142 2.43 -3.39 9.94
CA LEU A 142 3.36 -2.64 9.10
C LEU A 142 4.50 -2.03 9.92
N LEU A 143 4.17 -1.38 11.04
CA LEU A 143 5.14 -0.71 11.91
C LEU A 143 6.01 -1.71 12.69
N SER A 144 5.42 -2.80 13.18
CA SER A 144 6.14 -3.86 13.88
C SER A 144 7.12 -4.58 12.95
N SER A 145 6.77 -4.75 11.68
CA SER A 145 7.67 -5.32 10.67
C SER A 145 8.93 -4.48 10.44
N GLU A 146 8.87 -3.17 10.75
CA GLU A 146 9.99 -2.23 10.72
C GLU A 146 10.72 -2.10 12.07
N GLY A 147 10.36 -2.95 13.05
CA GLY A 147 11.01 -3.04 14.35
C GLY A 147 10.50 -2.06 15.41
N ALA A 148 9.39 -1.36 15.17
CA ALA A 148 8.76 -0.49 16.15
C ALA A 148 8.07 -1.29 17.26
N ARG A 149 7.98 -0.69 18.45
CA ARG A 149 7.13 -1.15 19.55
C ARG A 149 5.81 -0.39 19.50
N VAL A 150 4.76 -1.06 19.04
CA VAL A 150 3.46 -0.43 18.79
C VAL A 150 2.51 -0.70 19.94
N ALA A 151 1.97 0.37 20.55
CA ALA A 151 0.81 0.34 21.42
C ALA A 151 -0.42 0.75 20.61
N LEU A 152 -1.60 0.25 20.99
CA LEU A 152 -2.86 0.44 20.26
C LEU A 152 -3.89 1.05 21.18
N ALA A 153 -4.66 2.02 20.68
CA ALA A 153 -5.86 2.56 21.30
C ALA A 153 -7.02 2.51 20.30
N ASP A 154 -8.19 2.14 20.75
CA ASP A 154 -9.39 1.93 19.95
C ASP A 154 -10.32 3.16 19.86
N GLY A 155 -9.85 4.32 20.34
CA GLY A 155 -10.55 5.58 20.29
C GLY A 155 -9.74 6.74 20.86
N GLY A 156 -10.22 7.94 20.64
CA GLY A 156 -9.52 9.17 21.04
C GLY A 156 -9.33 9.29 22.53
N LEU A 157 -10.36 8.97 23.34
CA LEU A 157 -10.27 8.99 24.80
C LEU A 157 -9.22 8.01 25.32
N ALA A 158 -9.22 6.76 24.80
CA ALA A 158 -8.23 5.75 25.15
C ALA A 158 -6.81 6.18 24.74
N GLY A 159 -6.67 6.81 23.57
CA GLY A 159 -5.41 7.37 23.11
C GLY A 159 -4.86 8.46 24.00
N VAL A 160 -5.70 9.44 24.40
CA VAL A 160 -5.33 10.49 25.34
C VAL A 160 -4.88 9.90 26.67
N GLN A 161 -5.67 8.98 27.24
CA GLN A 161 -5.36 8.35 28.52
C GLN A 161 -4.00 7.61 28.46
N GLN A 162 -3.76 6.81 27.41
CA GLN A 162 -2.48 6.09 27.25
C GLN A 162 -1.28 7.03 27.16
N VAL A 163 -1.42 8.19 26.50
CA VAL A 163 -0.34 9.18 26.44
C VAL A 163 -0.06 9.79 27.81
N LEU A 164 -1.12 10.23 28.53
CA LEU A 164 -0.99 10.92 29.80
C LEU A 164 -0.46 10.02 30.94
N GLU A 165 -0.84 8.72 30.92
CA GLU A 165 -0.51 7.73 31.95
C GLU A 165 0.71 6.88 31.61
N ALA A 166 1.33 7.05 30.44
CA ALA A 166 2.46 6.23 30.01
C ALA A 166 3.64 6.35 30.98
N SER A 167 4.05 5.24 31.60
CA SER A 167 5.25 5.16 32.44
C SER A 167 6.54 5.35 31.64
N VAL A 168 6.52 4.98 30.36
CA VAL A 168 7.57 5.25 29.39
C VAL A 168 6.96 6.08 28.27
N PRO A 169 7.51 7.25 27.91
CA PRO A 169 6.95 8.10 26.87
C PRO A 169 6.89 7.42 25.51
N PHE A 170 5.92 7.80 24.69
CA PHE A 170 5.91 7.49 23.26
C PHE A 170 6.84 8.44 22.51
N ASP A 171 7.49 7.92 21.47
CA ASP A 171 8.31 8.74 20.57
C ASP A 171 7.46 9.47 19.53
N VAL A 172 6.31 8.86 19.16
CA VAL A 172 5.35 9.42 18.18
C VAL A 172 3.97 8.82 18.38
N VAL A 173 2.93 9.58 18.04
CA VAL A 173 1.52 9.15 18.01
C VAL A 173 0.98 9.26 16.60
N LEU A 174 0.38 8.20 16.09
CA LEU A 174 -0.47 8.21 14.90
C LEU A 174 -1.92 8.32 15.37
N MET A 175 -2.60 9.37 14.95
CA MET A 175 -3.93 9.73 15.42
C MET A 175 -4.93 9.75 14.27
N ASP A 176 -5.94 8.89 14.31
CA ASP A 176 -7.05 8.99 13.38
C ASP A 176 -7.82 10.30 13.59
N MET A 177 -8.20 10.91 12.49
CA MET A 177 -8.98 12.15 12.52
C MET A 177 -10.44 11.93 12.87
N GLN A 178 -11.02 10.79 12.53
CA GLN A 178 -12.44 10.50 12.68
C GLN A 178 -12.66 9.28 13.56
N MET A 179 -13.08 9.52 14.80
CA MET A 179 -13.38 8.50 15.79
C MET A 179 -14.73 8.82 16.46
N PRO A 180 -15.48 7.80 16.94
CA PRO A 180 -16.85 7.99 17.42
C PRO A 180 -16.95 8.68 18.79
N ASP A 181 -15.93 8.58 19.65
CA ASP A 181 -15.90 9.14 21.00
C ASP A 181 -15.47 10.62 20.99
N ILE A 182 -14.23 10.91 20.68
CA ILE A 182 -13.70 12.23 20.38
C ILE A 182 -12.85 12.17 19.12
N ASP A 183 -12.92 13.22 18.30
CA ASP A 183 -12.12 13.29 17.07
C ASP A 183 -10.62 13.50 17.36
N GLY A 184 -9.79 13.26 16.36
CA GLY A 184 -8.34 13.38 16.51
C GLY A 184 -7.86 14.79 16.85
N LEU A 185 -8.59 15.84 16.42
CA LEU A 185 -8.28 17.22 16.76
C LEU A 185 -8.48 17.49 18.25
N GLU A 186 -9.61 17.05 18.79
CA GLU A 186 -9.92 17.19 20.21
C GLU A 186 -8.98 16.34 21.07
N ALA A 187 -8.71 15.10 20.66
CA ALA A 187 -7.73 14.24 21.33
C ALA A 187 -6.35 14.92 21.38
N THR A 188 -5.92 15.50 20.27
CA THR A 188 -4.65 16.25 20.20
C THR A 188 -4.65 17.46 21.13
N ARG A 189 -5.70 18.26 21.15
CA ARG A 189 -5.80 19.43 22.06
C ARG A 189 -5.70 19.00 23.52
N ARG A 190 -6.34 17.89 23.92
CA ARG A 190 -6.25 17.35 25.29
C ARG A 190 -4.83 16.90 25.63
N ILE A 191 -4.13 16.26 24.71
CA ILE A 191 -2.72 15.89 24.90
C ILE A 191 -1.85 17.13 25.03
N ARG A 192 -2.06 18.15 24.19
CA ARG A 192 -1.29 19.42 24.20
C ARG A 192 -1.59 20.31 25.40
N ALA A 193 -2.74 20.15 26.04
CA ALA A 193 -3.07 20.86 27.27
C ALA A 193 -2.11 20.51 28.42
N ASP A 194 -1.48 19.35 28.40
CA ASP A 194 -0.40 18.98 29.31
C ASP A 194 0.96 19.33 28.70
N GLY A 195 1.62 20.32 29.27
CA GLY A 195 2.90 20.84 28.76
C GLY A 195 4.03 19.78 28.65
N ARG A 196 3.91 18.64 29.35
CA ARG A 196 4.87 17.53 29.23
C ARG A 196 4.95 16.98 27.79
N PHE A 197 3.86 17.08 27.04
CA PHE A 197 3.73 16.52 25.70
C PHE A 197 3.78 17.57 24.58
N ALA A 198 4.21 18.80 24.89
CA ALA A 198 4.34 19.87 23.88
C ALA A 198 5.25 19.47 22.70
N GLY A 199 6.30 18.68 22.97
CA GLY A 199 7.24 18.19 21.96
C GLY A 199 6.95 16.81 21.38
N LEU A 200 5.89 16.11 21.83
CA LEU A 200 5.55 14.78 21.31
C LEU A 200 5.01 14.89 19.87
N PRO A 201 5.66 14.27 18.85
CA PRO A 201 5.13 14.26 17.50
C PRO A 201 3.78 13.55 17.45
N ILE A 202 2.76 14.22 16.90
CA ILE A 202 1.42 13.66 16.64
C ILE A 202 1.15 13.82 15.16
N LEU A 203 0.98 12.70 14.45
CA LEU A 203 0.73 12.66 13.02
C LEU A 203 -0.72 12.25 12.77
N ALA A 204 -1.46 13.06 12.02
CA ALA A 204 -2.84 12.76 11.64
C ALA A 204 -2.89 11.60 10.64
N MET A 205 -3.80 10.65 10.81
CA MET A 205 -4.21 9.71 9.77
C MET A 205 -5.53 10.21 9.17
N THR A 206 -5.53 10.61 7.89
CA THR A 206 -6.68 11.29 7.25
C THR A 206 -7.11 10.59 5.98
N ALA A 207 -8.42 10.46 5.78
CA ALA A 207 -9.01 9.94 4.54
C ALA A 207 -8.95 10.98 3.39
N ASN A 208 -8.70 12.26 3.71
CA ASN A 208 -8.65 13.35 2.74
C ASN A 208 -7.51 14.31 3.10
N ALA A 209 -6.63 14.59 2.14
CA ALA A 209 -5.49 15.49 2.34
C ALA A 209 -5.80 16.91 1.83
N SER A 210 -6.96 17.49 2.20
CA SER A 210 -7.30 18.86 1.80
C SER A 210 -6.43 19.88 2.54
N LEU A 211 -6.23 21.05 1.93
CA LEU A 211 -5.53 22.17 2.59
C LEU A 211 -6.20 22.59 3.90
N ALA A 212 -7.56 22.60 3.93
CA ALA A 212 -8.33 22.94 5.12
C ALA A 212 -8.12 21.93 6.26
N ASP A 213 -8.07 20.61 5.94
CA ASP A 213 -7.82 19.57 6.95
C ASP A 213 -6.41 19.72 7.53
N ARG A 214 -5.42 20.03 6.68
CA ARG A 214 -4.04 20.26 7.10
C ARG A 214 -3.92 21.45 8.04
N GLU A 215 -4.58 22.57 7.72
CA GLU A 215 -4.60 23.76 8.58
C GLU A 215 -5.26 23.47 9.92
N ALA A 216 -6.36 22.72 9.94
CA ALA A 216 -7.03 22.29 11.18
C ALA A 216 -6.14 21.39 12.04
N CYS A 217 -5.40 20.44 11.43
CA CYS A 217 -4.43 19.60 12.14
C CYS A 217 -3.33 20.42 12.80
N LEU A 218 -2.72 21.34 12.06
CA LEU A 218 -1.67 22.22 12.58
C LEU A 218 -2.18 23.12 13.70
N ALA A 219 -3.39 23.69 13.53
CA ALA A 219 -4.02 24.54 14.55
C ALA A 219 -4.34 23.78 15.84
N ALA A 220 -4.64 22.48 15.77
CA ALA A 220 -4.83 21.61 16.93
C ALA A 220 -3.51 21.21 17.61
N GLY A 221 -2.35 21.45 16.98
CA GLY A 221 -1.03 21.10 17.50
C GLY A 221 -0.47 19.78 16.96
N MET A 222 -1.01 19.25 15.86
CA MET A 222 -0.41 18.11 15.15
C MET A 222 0.81 18.56 14.34
N ASN A 223 1.72 17.63 14.04
CA ASN A 223 3.00 17.93 13.38
C ASN A 223 2.96 17.65 11.87
N ASP A 224 2.21 16.65 11.44
CA ASP A 224 2.09 16.26 10.02
C ASP A 224 0.86 15.37 9.82
N HIS A 225 0.66 14.88 8.59
CA HIS A 225 -0.43 14.00 8.24
C HIS A 225 -0.01 12.88 7.30
N VAL A 226 -0.67 11.72 7.41
CA VAL A 226 -0.54 10.55 6.54
C VAL A 226 -1.91 10.25 5.96
N ALA A 227 -1.98 10.14 4.62
CA ALA A 227 -3.23 9.81 3.95
C ALA A 227 -3.58 8.33 4.13
N LYS A 228 -4.86 8.04 4.34
CA LYS A 228 -5.43 6.69 4.26
C LYS A 228 -5.83 6.39 2.79
N PRO A 229 -5.63 5.16 2.28
CA PRO A 229 -5.10 4.00 2.98
C PRO A 229 -3.60 4.14 3.26
N ILE A 230 -3.16 3.58 4.40
CA ILE A 230 -1.77 3.67 4.85
C ILE A 230 -0.85 2.93 3.87
N ASP A 231 0.09 3.65 3.28
CA ASP A 231 1.20 3.10 2.51
C ASP A 231 2.42 2.96 3.43
N LYS A 232 3.00 1.76 3.48
CA LYS A 232 4.10 1.43 4.39
C LYS A 232 5.31 2.35 4.22
N GLU A 233 5.77 2.54 2.99
CA GLU A 233 6.99 3.31 2.72
C GLU A 233 6.80 4.78 3.08
N ARG A 234 5.65 5.35 2.71
CA ARG A 234 5.30 6.75 3.02
C ARG A 234 5.18 6.98 4.52
N LEU A 235 4.51 6.06 5.24
CA LEU A 235 4.39 6.13 6.68
C LEU A 235 5.76 6.11 7.36
N VAL A 236 6.62 5.15 6.99
CA VAL A 236 7.95 5.01 7.60
C VAL A 236 8.82 6.23 7.30
N LEU A 237 8.81 6.77 6.08
CA LEU A 237 9.56 7.98 5.73
C LEU A 237 9.08 9.21 6.53
N CYS A 238 7.76 9.37 6.67
CA CYS A 238 7.19 10.45 7.48
C CYS A 238 7.65 10.34 8.95
N LEU A 239 7.55 9.14 9.53
CA LEU A 239 7.99 8.88 10.91
C LEU A 239 9.48 9.17 11.12
N LEU A 240 10.36 8.72 10.22
CA LEU A 240 11.80 8.96 10.29
C LEU A 240 12.12 10.46 10.23
N GLY A 241 11.39 11.23 9.42
CA GLY A 241 11.53 12.68 9.34
C GLY A 241 11.28 13.37 10.68
N HIS A 242 10.26 12.95 11.44
CA HIS A 242 9.92 13.52 12.74
C HIS A 242 10.77 12.99 13.90
N LEU A 243 11.38 11.81 13.74
CA LEU A 243 12.31 11.23 14.73
C LEU A 243 13.75 11.72 14.58
N GLY A 244 14.03 12.66 13.66
CA GLY A 244 15.39 13.17 13.41
C GLY A 244 16.33 12.15 12.74
N ARG A 245 15.77 11.09 12.17
CA ARG A 245 16.49 10.05 11.43
C ARG A 245 16.27 10.29 9.94
N SER A 246 17.16 11.06 9.31
CA SER A 246 17.02 11.52 7.92
C SER A 246 16.87 10.39 6.91
N GLY A 247 15.73 10.37 6.23
CA GLY A 247 15.48 9.67 4.98
C GLY A 247 14.88 10.66 3.98
N ASP A 248 15.28 10.56 2.72
CA ASP A 248 15.00 11.50 1.62
C ASP A 248 13.49 11.72 1.42
N ARG A 249 13.08 12.97 1.16
CA ARG A 249 11.68 13.37 1.00
C ARG A 249 11.15 12.94 -0.37
N GLY A 250 10.31 11.92 -0.40
CA GLY A 250 9.63 11.41 -1.59
C GLY A 250 8.31 12.14 -1.90
N ALA A 251 8.05 12.31 -3.18
CA ALA A 251 7.01 13.12 -3.84
C ALA A 251 5.57 12.53 -3.80
N PRO A 252 4.54 13.28 -4.30
CA PRO A 252 3.13 13.12 -3.94
C PRO A 252 2.39 11.96 -4.63
N ALA A 253 1.23 11.62 -4.04
CA ALA A 253 0.35 10.52 -4.41
C ALA A 253 -0.29 10.65 -5.79
N THR A 254 -0.41 9.51 -6.47
CA THR A 254 -1.32 9.31 -7.60
C THR A 254 -2.74 9.00 -7.09
N THR A 255 -3.71 9.75 -7.59
CA THR A 255 -5.14 9.52 -7.41
C THR A 255 -5.56 8.31 -8.24
N ALA A 256 -6.23 7.34 -7.63
CA ALA A 256 -6.86 6.21 -8.31
C ALA A 256 -8.02 6.68 -9.19
N ASP A 257 -8.14 6.09 -10.37
CA ASP A 257 -9.20 6.38 -11.34
C ASP A 257 -10.54 5.80 -10.84
N ALA A 258 -11.59 6.63 -10.84
CA ALA A 258 -12.89 6.29 -10.29
C ALA A 258 -13.70 5.46 -11.30
N GLY A 259 -13.45 4.15 -11.37
CA GLY A 259 -14.19 3.25 -12.27
C GLY A 259 -13.87 1.76 -12.13
N GLU A 260 -12.80 1.40 -11.46
CA GLU A 260 -12.43 0.00 -11.25
C GLU A 260 -13.04 -0.58 -9.95
N LEU A 261 -13.48 -1.85 -9.99
CA LEU A 261 -14.02 -2.56 -8.82
C LEU A 261 -13.01 -2.64 -7.68
N VAL A 262 -11.75 -2.89 -8.01
CA VAL A 262 -10.62 -2.97 -7.08
C VAL A 262 -9.40 -2.30 -7.68
N GLU A 263 -8.51 -1.82 -6.81
CA GLU A 263 -7.23 -1.25 -7.22
C GLU A 263 -6.35 -2.26 -7.94
N ALA A 264 -5.36 -1.78 -8.70
CA ALA A 264 -4.40 -2.67 -9.35
C ALA A 264 -3.61 -3.47 -8.31
N ARG A 265 -3.34 -4.76 -8.61
CA ARG A 265 -2.62 -5.66 -7.70
C ARG A 265 -1.29 -5.08 -7.22
N GLY A 266 -0.58 -4.35 -8.10
CA GLY A 266 0.71 -3.71 -7.77
C GLY A 266 0.59 -2.67 -6.67
N ASP A 267 -0.46 -1.85 -6.68
CA ASP A 267 -0.69 -0.80 -5.70
C ASP A 267 -1.02 -1.38 -4.33
N ILE A 268 -1.88 -2.43 -4.30
CA ILE A 268 -2.20 -3.15 -3.07
C ILE A 268 -0.93 -3.79 -2.50
N VAL A 269 -0.15 -4.51 -3.31
CA VAL A 269 1.10 -5.16 -2.88
C VAL A 269 2.12 -4.13 -2.37
N GLY A 270 2.26 -2.99 -3.06
CA GLY A 270 3.13 -1.88 -2.64
C GLY A 270 2.75 -1.33 -1.28
N ARG A 271 1.46 -1.07 -1.05
CA ARG A 271 0.91 -0.59 0.23
C ARG A 271 1.31 -1.47 1.41
N PHE A 272 1.30 -2.78 1.23
CA PHE A 272 1.68 -3.76 2.24
C PHE A 272 3.18 -4.10 2.25
N GLY A 273 4.02 -3.30 1.57
CA GLY A 273 5.47 -3.49 1.52
C GLY A 273 5.87 -4.84 0.90
N GLY A 274 5.10 -5.35 -0.05
CA GLY A 274 5.34 -6.60 -0.76
C GLY A 274 4.95 -7.87 0.02
N SER A 275 4.34 -7.79 1.19
CA SER A 275 3.96 -8.94 2.00
C SER A 275 2.63 -9.54 1.56
N LEU A 276 2.65 -10.62 0.77
CA LEU A 276 1.45 -11.34 0.37
C LEU A 276 0.76 -12.03 1.56
N GLU A 277 1.54 -12.51 2.53
CA GLU A 277 0.99 -13.12 3.75
C GLU A 277 0.12 -12.13 4.53
N LEU A 278 0.61 -10.89 4.68
CA LEU A 278 -0.15 -9.82 5.35
C LEU A 278 -1.42 -9.47 4.58
N ILE A 279 -1.37 -9.40 3.24
CA ILE A 279 -2.55 -9.15 2.42
C ILE A 279 -3.60 -10.23 2.63
N VAL A 280 -3.22 -11.51 2.57
CA VAL A 280 -4.13 -12.63 2.78
C VAL A 280 -4.72 -12.61 4.19
N GLN A 281 -3.92 -12.33 5.22
CA GLN A 281 -4.39 -12.20 6.60
C GLN A 281 -5.41 -11.06 6.75
N VAL A 282 -5.14 -9.91 6.16
CA VAL A 282 -6.04 -8.74 6.16
C VAL A 282 -7.35 -9.05 5.42
N LEU A 283 -7.29 -9.74 4.27
CA LEU A 283 -8.49 -10.15 3.54
C LEU A 283 -9.33 -11.17 4.32
N ARG A 284 -8.70 -12.11 5.03
CA ARG A 284 -9.42 -13.05 5.93
C ARG A 284 -10.19 -12.33 7.03
N ARG A 285 -9.63 -11.26 7.56
CA ARG A 285 -10.27 -10.44 8.59
C ARG A 285 -11.36 -9.54 8.01
N PHE A 286 -11.14 -9.01 6.81
CA PHE A 286 -12.09 -8.11 6.14
C PHE A 286 -13.48 -8.73 5.94
N VAL A 287 -13.56 -10.03 5.62
CA VAL A 287 -14.84 -10.70 5.35
C VAL A 287 -15.80 -10.69 6.56
N PRO A 288 -15.42 -11.22 7.76
CA PRO A 288 -16.30 -11.17 8.92
C PRO A 288 -16.57 -9.73 9.38
N ASP A 289 -15.59 -8.84 9.34
CA ASP A 289 -15.77 -7.43 9.74
C ASP A 289 -16.83 -6.73 8.85
N MET A 290 -16.85 -7.03 7.54
CA MET A 290 -17.89 -6.50 6.65
C MET A 290 -19.28 -7.06 6.97
N GLN A 291 -19.39 -8.34 7.33
CA GLN A 291 -20.67 -8.93 7.72
C GLN A 291 -21.24 -8.24 8.96
N ASP A 292 -20.41 -8.00 9.97
CA ASP A 292 -20.79 -7.31 11.19
C ASP A 292 -21.20 -5.84 10.92
N LEU A 293 -20.44 -5.14 10.10
CA LEU A 293 -20.74 -3.75 9.72
C LEU A 293 -22.04 -3.64 8.91
N PHE A 294 -22.29 -4.55 7.99
CA PHE A 294 -23.57 -4.58 7.26
C PHE A 294 -24.76 -4.91 8.18
N ALA A 295 -24.60 -5.81 9.14
CA ALA A 295 -25.63 -6.10 10.14
C ALA A 295 -25.89 -4.89 11.04
N GLN A 296 -24.84 -4.17 11.43
CA GLN A 296 -24.96 -2.92 12.19
C GLN A 296 -25.66 -1.82 11.37
N LEU A 297 -25.28 -1.62 10.12
CA LEU A 297 -25.91 -0.64 9.23
C LEU A 297 -27.39 -0.96 9.03
N GLU A 298 -27.75 -2.24 8.84
CA GLU A 298 -29.14 -2.67 8.68
C GLU A 298 -30.02 -2.30 9.90
N ARG A 299 -29.53 -2.50 11.12
CA ARG A 299 -30.21 -2.09 12.34
C ARG A 299 -30.40 -0.58 12.39
N GLN A 300 -29.33 0.18 12.16
CA GLN A 300 -29.35 1.66 12.17
C GLN A 300 -30.29 2.25 11.12
N LEU A 301 -30.35 1.65 9.93
CA LEU A 301 -31.32 2.02 8.90
C LEU A 301 -32.77 1.78 9.37
N GLY A 302 -33.03 0.65 10.03
CA GLY A 302 -34.34 0.32 10.61
C GLY A 302 -34.75 1.25 11.77
N GLU A 303 -33.80 1.74 12.54
CA GLU A 303 -33.99 2.64 13.68
C GLU A 303 -34.06 4.12 13.27
N GLY A 304 -33.72 4.45 12.01
CA GLY A 304 -33.64 5.83 11.55
C GLY A 304 -32.43 6.59 12.11
N ASP A 305 -31.39 5.89 12.50
CA ASP A 305 -30.17 6.50 13.08
C ASP A 305 -29.26 7.03 11.97
N VAL A 306 -29.44 8.29 11.61
CA VAL A 306 -28.67 9.00 10.57
C VAL A 306 -27.18 9.09 10.95
N GLN A 307 -26.87 9.41 12.21
CA GLN A 307 -25.49 9.61 12.65
C GLN A 307 -24.73 8.29 12.77
N GLY A 308 -25.35 7.28 13.35
CA GLY A 308 -24.79 5.94 13.44
C GLY A 308 -24.55 5.34 12.06
N SER A 309 -25.52 5.48 11.14
CA SER A 309 -25.37 5.01 9.75
C SER A 309 -24.20 5.70 9.03
N ALA A 310 -24.03 7.02 9.21
CA ALA A 310 -22.89 7.73 8.64
C ALA A 310 -21.54 7.27 9.22
N ALA A 311 -21.48 6.98 10.53
CA ALA A 311 -20.29 6.44 11.18
C ALA A 311 -19.96 5.03 10.69
N THR A 312 -20.96 4.15 10.55
CA THR A 312 -20.76 2.78 10.02
C THR A 312 -20.31 2.80 8.55
N LEU A 313 -20.90 3.68 7.72
CA LEU A 313 -20.44 3.87 6.33
C LEU A 313 -19.00 4.38 6.27
N HIS A 314 -18.59 5.25 7.19
CA HIS A 314 -17.20 5.68 7.32
C HIS A 314 -16.26 4.51 7.58
N THR A 315 -16.61 3.62 8.50
CA THR A 315 -15.84 2.42 8.82
C THR A 315 -15.77 1.45 7.63
N ILE A 316 -16.89 1.23 6.92
CA ILE A 316 -16.93 0.42 5.69
C ILE A 316 -15.98 1.00 4.64
N LYS A 317 -16.04 2.32 4.39
CA LYS A 317 -15.13 3.02 3.47
C LYS A 317 -13.67 2.80 3.84
N GLY A 318 -13.29 2.99 5.11
CA GLY A 318 -11.93 2.83 5.60
C GLY A 318 -11.40 1.41 5.39
N SER A 319 -12.17 0.41 5.78
CA SER A 319 -11.83 -1.01 5.60
C SER A 319 -11.71 -1.39 4.13
N ALA A 320 -12.67 -0.97 3.29
CA ALA A 320 -12.67 -1.22 1.86
C ALA A 320 -11.46 -0.58 1.15
N SER A 321 -11.12 0.67 1.50
CA SER A 321 -9.92 1.36 0.99
C SER A 321 -8.63 0.63 1.38
N THR A 322 -8.55 0.09 2.59
CA THR A 322 -7.37 -0.62 3.07
C THR A 322 -7.07 -1.87 2.24
N VAL A 323 -8.09 -2.63 1.86
CA VAL A 323 -7.93 -3.83 1.01
C VAL A 323 -7.92 -3.53 -0.49
N GLY A 324 -8.13 -2.29 -0.90
CA GLY A 324 -8.17 -1.90 -2.31
C GLY A 324 -9.51 -2.16 -3.00
N ALA A 325 -10.62 -2.32 -2.26
CA ALA A 325 -11.98 -2.45 -2.80
C ALA A 325 -12.57 -1.07 -3.15
N SER A 326 -12.04 -0.46 -4.21
CA SER A 326 -12.27 0.95 -4.59
C SER A 326 -13.73 1.28 -4.84
N ALA A 327 -14.48 0.41 -5.52
CA ALA A 327 -15.88 0.66 -5.81
C ALA A 327 -16.75 0.67 -4.54
N LEU A 328 -16.51 -0.27 -3.61
CA LEU A 328 -17.19 -0.29 -2.32
C LEU A 328 -16.83 0.93 -1.48
N ALA A 329 -15.55 1.30 -1.42
CA ALA A 329 -15.06 2.46 -0.71
C ALA A 329 -15.68 3.77 -1.26
N GLY A 330 -15.73 3.91 -2.58
CA GLY A 330 -16.36 5.04 -3.26
C GLY A 330 -17.84 5.16 -2.94
N ARG A 331 -18.59 4.07 -3.04
CA ARG A 331 -20.03 4.07 -2.75
C ARG A 331 -20.35 4.37 -1.29
N ALA A 332 -19.58 3.81 -0.36
CA ALA A 332 -19.70 4.10 1.06
C ALA A 332 -19.37 5.58 1.35
N SER A 333 -18.36 6.14 0.69
CA SER A 333 -18.00 7.56 0.82
C SER A 333 -19.10 8.52 0.33
N GLU A 334 -19.73 8.21 -0.81
CA GLU A 334 -20.84 9.01 -1.34
C GLU A 334 -22.02 9.06 -0.35
N LEU A 335 -22.41 7.90 0.17
CA LEU A 335 -23.50 7.79 1.13
C LEU A 335 -23.17 8.47 2.47
N GLU A 336 -21.96 8.26 2.99
CA GLU A 336 -21.47 8.94 4.18
C GLU A 336 -21.57 10.47 4.04
N GLN A 337 -21.04 11.01 2.94
CA GLN A 337 -21.05 12.45 2.70
C GLN A 337 -22.47 13.00 2.52
N ALA A 338 -23.35 12.25 1.85
CA ALA A 338 -24.73 12.64 1.69
C ALA A 338 -25.46 12.77 3.04
N LEU A 339 -25.27 11.79 3.95
CA LEU A 339 -25.86 11.81 5.29
C LEU A 339 -25.27 12.95 6.16
N ARG A 340 -23.95 13.15 6.12
CA ARG A 340 -23.28 14.19 6.94
C ARG A 340 -23.64 15.62 6.53
N ARG A 341 -23.98 15.86 5.26
CA ARG A 341 -24.34 17.20 4.74
C ARG A 341 -25.83 17.49 4.80
N ALA A 342 -26.65 16.50 5.07
CA ALA A 342 -28.10 16.64 5.10
C ALA A 342 -28.57 17.26 6.41
N ASP A 343 -29.61 18.10 6.33
CA ASP A 343 -30.42 18.42 7.50
C ASP A 343 -31.18 17.16 7.99
N PRO A 344 -31.76 17.17 9.22
CA PRO A 344 -32.37 15.96 9.77
C PRO A 344 -33.48 15.34 8.92
N LEU A 345 -34.30 16.14 8.25
CA LEU A 345 -35.42 15.65 7.40
C LEU A 345 -34.85 14.98 6.13
N ARG A 346 -33.93 15.63 5.46
CA ARG A 346 -33.27 15.11 4.27
C ARG A 346 -32.38 13.91 4.59
N GLY A 347 -31.79 13.87 5.78
CA GLY A 347 -31.03 12.73 6.27
C GLY A 347 -31.90 11.46 6.35
N MET A 348 -33.13 11.57 6.85
CA MET A 348 -34.08 10.46 6.87
C MET A 348 -34.51 9.99 5.48
N GLU A 349 -34.71 10.91 4.51
CA GLU A 349 -35.00 10.54 3.12
C GLU A 349 -33.85 9.80 2.47
N ILE A 350 -32.61 10.26 2.67
CA ILE A 350 -31.41 9.60 2.16
C ILE A 350 -31.30 8.20 2.78
N LEU A 351 -31.50 8.10 4.10
CA LEU A 351 -31.43 6.85 4.84
C LEU A 351 -32.40 5.80 4.26
N ALA A 352 -33.66 6.21 4.01
CA ALA A 352 -34.69 5.36 3.41
C ALA A 352 -34.33 4.92 1.96
N GLY A 353 -33.50 5.69 1.27
CA GLY A 353 -33.03 5.37 -0.08
C GLY A 353 -31.78 4.47 -0.13
N ILE A 354 -31.15 4.17 1.00
CA ILE A 354 -29.96 3.31 1.02
C ILE A 354 -30.33 1.87 0.72
N ARG A 355 -29.78 1.33 -0.36
CA ARG A 355 -29.96 -0.06 -0.80
C ARG A 355 -28.81 -0.92 -0.25
N LEU A 356 -29.05 -1.57 0.87
CA LEU A 356 -28.04 -2.41 1.53
C LEU A 356 -27.66 -3.64 0.68
N ASP A 357 -28.62 -4.19 -0.07
CA ASP A 357 -28.41 -5.27 -1.04
C ASP A 357 -27.42 -4.87 -2.15
N GLU A 358 -27.45 -3.63 -2.61
CA GLU A 358 -26.48 -3.12 -3.58
C GLU A 358 -25.07 -3.05 -3.00
N LEU A 359 -24.92 -2.57 -1.76
CA LEU A 359 -23.61 -2.52 -1.07
C LEU A 359 -23.05 -3.92 -0.82
N ARG A 360 -23.88 -4.87 -0.41
CA ARG A 360 -23.49 -6.29 -0.25
C ARG A 360 -23.02 -6.90 -1.56
N THR A 361 -23.81 -6.72 -2.65
CA THR A 361 -23.46 -7.21 -3.98
C THR A 361 -22.12 -6.62 -4.45
N LEU A 362 -21.89 -5.33 -4.20
CA LEU A 362 -20.65 -4.66 -4.56
C LEU A 362 -19.46 -5.19 -3.73
N CYS A 363 -19.68 -5.45 -2.45
CA CYS A 363 -18.67 -6.08 -1.58
C CYS A 363 -18.28 -7.46 -2.09
N ASP A 364 -19.25 -8.30 -2.42
CA ASP A 364 -19.03 -9.66 -2.94
C ASP A 364 -18.26 -9.63 -4.27
N ALA A 365 -18.61 -8.70 -5.17
CA ALA A 365 -17.90 -8.52 -6.42
C ALA A 365 -16.44 -8.08 -6.22
N CYS A 366 -16.17 -7.17 -5.29
CA CYS A 366 -14.82 -6.76 -4.93
C CYS A 366 -14.03 -7.94 -4.30
N LEU A 367 -14.64 -8.70 -3.39
CA LEU A 367 -14.02 -9.86 -2.75
C LEU A 367 -13.65 -10.94 -3.77
N LEU A 368 -14.53 -11.28 -4.69
CA LEU A 368 -14.26 -12.22 -5.78
C LEU A 368 -13.04 -11.80 -6.60
N ARG A 369 -12.92 -10.52 -6.89
CA ARG A 369 -11.79 -9.98 -7.64
C ARG A 369 -10.49 -10.01 -6.85
N LEU A 370 -10.54 -9.67 -5.56
CA LEU A 370 -9.39 -9.73 -4.66
C LEU A 370 -8.91 -11.17 -4.43
N GLN A 371 -9.85 -12.12 -4.28
CA GLN A 371 -9.55 -13.56 -4.19
C GLN A 371 -8.89 -14.08 -5.47
N ALA A 372 -9.36 -13.68 -6.63
CA ALA A 372 -8.73 -14.03 -7.91
C ALA A 372 -7.30 -13.48 -8.03
N MET A 373 -6.99 -12.33 -7.38
CA MET A 373 -5.66 -11.72 -7.40
C MET A 373 -4.69 -12.33 -6.39
N PHE A 374 -5.16 -12.74 -5.21
CA PHE A 374 -4.30 -13.11 -4.06
C PHE A 374 -4.48 -14.55 -3.57
N GLY A 375 -5.36 -15.34 -4.21
CA GLY A 375 -5.69 -16.70 -3.85
C GLY A 375 -6.89 -16.82 -2.90
N ASP A 376 -7.36 -18.06 -2.70
CA ASP A 376 -8.58 -18.33 -1.93
C ASP A 376 -8.35 -18.06 -0.44
N VAL A 377 -9.08 -17.09 0.09
CA VAL A 377 -8.99 -16.64 1.49
C VAL A 377 -9.61 -17.65 2.46
N GLN A 378 -10.39 -18.64 1.96
CA GLN A 378 -11.16 -19.59 2.76
C GLN A 378 -10.51 -20.97 2.96
N ALA A 379 -9.39 -21.28 2.32
CA ALA A 379 -8.89 -22.65 2.18
C ALA A 379 -8.20 -23.28 3.40
N GLU A 380 -8.22 -22.70 4.61
CA GLU A 380 -7.56 -23.30 5.79
C GLU A 380 -8.36 -23.30 7.09
N SER A 381 -9.69 -23.28 7.06
CA SER A 381 -10.51 -23.48 8.27
C SER A 381 -11.00 -24.93 8.48
N ALA A 382 -10.44 -25.90 7.76
CA ALA A 382 -10.75 -27.32 7.91
C ALA A 382 -9.44 -28.15 7.98
N SER A 383 -8.71 -28.01 9.07
CA SER A 383 -7.72 -29.02 9.52
C SER A 383 -7.50 -28.88 11.02
#